data_8eda7b7cb5083afb6f61deee57bae351
#
_entry.id   8eda7b7cb5083afb6f61deee57bae351
#
_cell.length_a   1.000
_cell.length_b   1.000
_cell.length_c   1.000
_cell.angle_alpha   90.00
_cell.angle_beta   90.00
_cell.angle_gamma   90.00
#
_symmetry.space_group_name_H-M   'P 1'
#
loop_
_entity.id
_entity.type
_entity.pdbx_description
1 polymer ?
#
loop_
_entity_poly.entity_id
_entity_poly.type
_entity_poly.pdbx_seq_one_letter_code
_entity_poly.pdbx_strand_id
1 'polypeptide(L)'
;MRAIRARTWSAVAVLVFASAGASRSTAQAPLHDAPVSRHQANAGSDSADAVAAVSGFHAALAGGDTLAVLAVLAPDVLIMEGGDIETLSEYRSHHLAGDIAYARAIAGVNTVRHVVVQRDVAWVSSTSIVDGRLKERRVNTAGAELVVLSRQNASAPWRIRAVHWSSHRRAP
;
A
#
# COMPACT_ATOMS: atom_id res chain seq x y z
N MET A 1 2.59 -31.79 21.11
CA MET A 1 1.99 -30.51 21.49
C MET A 1 3.10 -29.46 21.54
N ARG A 2 3.25 -28.62 20.51
CA ARG A 2 4.22 -27.51 20.49
C ARG A 2 3.48 -26.23 20.80
N ALA A 3 3.88 -25.54 21.84
CA ALA A 3 3.29 -24.30 22.31
C ALA A 3 3.59 -23.17 21.32
N ILE A 4 2.55 -22.52 20.80
CA ILE A 4 2.62 -21.29 20.01
C ILE A 4 2.98 -20.17 20.98
N ARG A 5 4.20 -19.67 20.89
CA ARG A 5 4.64 -18.49 21.66
C ARG A 5 4.02 -17.25 21.06
N ALA A 6 3.19 -16.57 21.83
CA ALA A 6 2.72 -15.22 21.51
C ALA A 6 3.92 -14.26 21.52
N ARG A 7 4.23 -13.70 20.34
CA ARG A 7 5.29 -12.69 20.21
C ARG A 7 4.74 -11.33 20.63
N THR A 8 5.37 -10.74 21.62
CA THR A 8 5.11 -9.38 22.09
C THR A 8 5.80 -8.38 21.16
N TRP A 9 5.05 -7.43 20.68
CA TRP A 9 5.52 -6.34 19.80
C TRP A 9 6.34 -5.32 20.58
N SER A 10 7.62 -5.19 20.26
CA SER A 10 8.50 -4.14 20.80
C SER A 10 8.51 -2.95 19.84
N ALA A 11 8.22 -1.77 20.37
CA ALA A 11 8.31 -0.51 19.65
C ALA A 11 9.78 -0.15 19.42
N VAL A 12 10.17 0.06 18.16
CA VAL A 12 11.48 0.59 17.77
C VAL A 12 11.39 2.11 17.67
N ALA A 13 12.17 2.82 18.46
CA ALA A 13 12.31 4.28 18.41
C ALA A 13 13.24 4.66 17.24
N VAL A 14 12.75 5.52 16.34
CA VAL A 14 13.56 6.10 15.25
C VAL A 14 14.11 7.44 15.70
N LEU A 15 15.44 7.56 15.72
CA LEU A 15 16.17 8.81 15.91
C LEU A 15 16.13 9.65 14.63
N VAL A 16 15.65 10.89 14.74
CA VAL A 16 15.65 11.87 13.66
C VAL A 16 16.96 12.66 13.67
N PHE A 17 17.74 12.59 12.60
CA PHE A 17 18.81 13.53 12.32
C PHE A 17 18.30 14.66 11.43
N ALA A 18 18.32 15.88 11.94
CA ALA A 18 18.07 17.09 11.16
C ALA A 18 19.41 17.56 10.55
N SER A 19 19.48 17.64 9.23
CA SER A 19 20.56 18.32 8.51
C SER A 19 19.99 19.50 7.73
N ALA A 20 20.41 20.71 8.10
CA ALA A 20 20.11 21.94 7.38
C ALA A 20 21.03 22.04 6.14
N GLY A 21 20.43 22.14 4.96
CA GLY A 21 21.15 22.34 3.69
C GLY A 21 20.61 23.54 2.94
N ALA A 22 21.49 24.50 2.67
CA ALA A 22 21.23 25.79 2.04
C ALA A 22 20.74 25.67 0.59
N SER A 23 19.70 26.42 0.26
CA SER A 23 19.13 26.60 -1.09
C SER A 23 20.06 27.41 -1.98
N ARG A 24 20.48 26.87 -3.13
CA ARG A 24 20.99 27.64 -4.27
C ARG A 24 19.92 27.66 -5.36
N SER A 25 19.40 28.86 -5.60
CA SER A 25 18.50 29.17 -6.72
C SER A 25 19.32 29.24 -8.01
N THR A 26 19.06 28.35 -8.96
CA THR A 26 19.53 28.48 -10.34
C THR A 26 18.36 28.80 -11.25
N ALA A 27 18.43 29.94 -11.91
CA ALA A 27 17.47 30.39 -12.91
C ALA A 27 17.44 29.42 -14.11
N GLN A 28 16.26 28.90 -14.43
CA GLN A 28 16.03 27.98 -15.53
C GLN A 28 15.53 28.74 -16.75
N ALA A 29 16.20 28.56 -17.89
CA ALA A 29 15.81 29.13 -19.19
C ALA A 29 14.52 28.48 -19.73
N PRO A 30 13.69 29.14 -20.53
CA PRO A 30 12.46 28.60 -21.06
C PRO A 30 12.73 27.48 -22.07
N LEU A 31 12.20 26.29 -21.82
CA LEU A 31 12.19 25.18 -22.77
C LEU A 31 11.02 25.32 -23.75
N HIS A 32 11.33 25.12 -25.01
CA HIS A 32 10.43 25.18 -26.15
C HIS A 32 9.20 24.25 -26.00
N ASP A 33 8.03 24.78 -26.43
CA ASP A 33 6.78 24.04 -26.60
C ASP A 33 6.93 22.87 -27.57
N ALA A 34 6.85 21.66 -27.05
CA ALA A 34 6.61 20.44 -27.81
C ALA A 34 5.18 19.93 -27.53
N PRO A 35 4.48 19.30 -28.49
CA PRO A 35 3.06 18.96 -28.34
C PRO A 35 2.80 17.91 -27.24
N VAL A 36 2.23 18.37 -26.13
CA VAL A 36 2.05 17.61 -24.87
C VAL A 36 0.78 16.73 -24.87
N SER A 37 0.05 16.59 -25.98
CA SER A 37 -1.39 16.25 -25.91
C SER A 37 -1.76 14.76 -25.85
N ARG A 38 -0.87 13.80 -26.15
CA ARG A 38 -1.22 12.36 -26.07
C ARG A 38 -0.67 11.66 -24.84
N HIS A 39 0.46 12.06 -24.30
CA HIS A 39 1.06 11.45 -23.12
C HIS A 39 0.32 11.80 -21.82
N GLN A 40 -0.32 12.98 -21.75
CA GLN A 40 -1.04 13.41 -20.54
C GLN A 40 -2.40 12.72 -20.37
N ALA A 41 -3.11 12.43 -21.48
CA ALA A 41 -4.40 11.73 -21.39
C ALA A 41 -4.24 10.27 -20.91
N ASN A 42 -3.19 9.57 -21.36
CA ASN A 42 -2.90 8.21 -20.93
C ASN A 42 -2.36 8.16 -19.48
N ALA A 43 -1.58 9.15 -19.05
CA ALA A 43 -1.06 9.18 -17.68
C ALA A 43 -2.18 9.36 -16.64
N GLY A 44 -3.25 10.08 -16.96
CA GLY A 44 -4.42 10.23 -16.07
C GLY A 44 -5.20 8.93 -15.92
N SER A 45 -5.43 8.18 -17.01
CA SER A 45 -6.09 6.87 -16.96
C SER A 45 -5.24 5.83 -16.25
N ASP A 46 -3.95 5.75 -16.55
CA ASP A 46 -3.02 4.81 -15.91
C ASP A 46 -2.94 4.99 -14.39
N SER A 47 -2.95 6.24 -13.93
CA SER A 47 -2.98 6.55 -12.50
C SER A 47 -4.29 6.12 -11.84
N ALA A 48 -5.43 6.37 -12.52
CA ALA A 48 -6.74 5.94 -12.03
C ALA A 48 -6.84 4.41 -11.97
N ASP A 49 -6.32 3.71 -12.98
CA ASP A 49 -6.33 2.24 -13.04
C ASP A 49 -5.43 1.62 -11.97
N ALA A 50 -4.26 2.21 -11.69
CA ALA A 50 -3.40 1.78 -10.59
C ALA A 50 -4.08 1.96 -9.22
N VAL A 51 -4.75 3.10 -8.99
CA VAL A 51 -5.55 3.32 -7.78
C VAL A 51 -6.72 2.36 -7.70
N ALA A 52 -7.40 2.08 -8.81
CA ALA A 52 -8.51 1.12 -8.86
C ALA A 52 -8.06 -0.29 -8.48
N ALA A 53 -6.86 -0.72 -8.91
CA ALA A 53 -6.31 -2.02 -8.53
C ALA A 53 -6.06 -2.10 -7.01
N VAL A 54 -5.49 -1.06 -6.40
CA VAL A 54 -5.28 -0.99 -4.93
C VAL A 54 -6.62 -0.95 -4.19
N SER A 55 -7.57 -0.14 -4.66
CA SER A 55 -8.90 -0.05 -4.06
C SER A 55 -9.67 -1.37 -4.17
N GLY A 56 -9.53 -2.07 -5.30
CA GLY A 56 -10.09 -3.41 -5.51
C GLY A 56 -9.52 -4.45 -4.55
N PHE A 57 -8.22 -4.41 -4.29
CA PHE A 57 -7.56 -5.25 -3.30
C PHE A 57 -8.16 -5.04 -1.89
N HIS A 58 -8.29 -3.78 -1.44
CA HIS A 58 -8.89 -3.48 -0.15
C HIS A 58 -10.39 -3.86 -0.09
N ALA A 59 -11.13 -3.63 -1.17
CA ALA A 59 -12.53 -4.02 -1.26
C ALA A 59 -12.70 -5.55 -1.17
N ALA A 60 -11.81 -6.31 -1.81
CA ALA A 60 -11.81 -7.77 -1.76
C ALA A 60 -11.49 -8.27 -0.34
N LEU A 61 -10.54 -7.67 0.36
CA LEU A 61 -10.26 -7.98 1.78
C LEU A 61 -11.51 -7.71 2.65
N ALA A 62 -12.11 -6.54 2.52
CA ALA A 62 -13.30 -6.15 3.27
C ALA A 62 -14.53 -7.01 2.91
N GLY A 63 -14.64 -7.46 1.66
CA GLY A 63 -15.68 -8.38 1.19
C GLY A 63 -15.44 -9.84 1.61
N GLY A 64 -14.22 -10.20 1.99
CA GLY A 64 -13.83 -11.58 2.29
C GLY A 64 -13.61 -12.43 1.04
N ASP A 65 -13.38 -11.80 -0.11
CA ASP A 65 -13.18 -12.48 -1.37
C ASP A 65 -11.71 -12.85 -1.57
N THR A 66 -11.33 -14.00 -1.05
CA THR A 66 -9.96 -14.55 -1.15
C THR A 66 -9.50 -14.68 -2.61
N LEU A 67 -10.39 -15.05 -3.54
CA LEU A 67 -10.01 -15.22 -4.94
C LEU A 67 -9.70 -13.87 -5.59
N ALA A 68 -10.51 -12.87 -5.34
CA ALA A 68 -10.27 -11.51 -5.84
C ALA A 68 -8.98 -10.89 -5.25
N VAL A 69 -8.72 -11.11 -3.94
CA VAL A 69 -7.44 -10.70 -3.32
C VAL A 69 -6.26 -11.31 -4.04
N LEU A 70 -6.25 -12.64 -4.20
CA LEU A 70 -5.14 -13.35 -4.84
C LEU A 70 -5.02 -13.01 -6.34
N ALA A 71 -6.13 -12.69 -7.00
CA ALA A 71 -6.16 -12.37 -8.41
C ALA A 71 -5.44 -11.06 -8.75
N VAL A 72 -5.38 -10.08 -7.88
CA VAL A 72 -4.69 -8.81 -8.11
C VAL A 72 -3.21 -8.86 -7.69
N LEU A 73 -2.80 -9.83 -6.88
CA LEU A 73 -1.41 -10.03 -6.49
C LEU A 73 -0.60 -10.68 -7.62
N ALA A 74 0.63 -10.24 -7.79
CA ALA A 74 1.57 -10.90 -8.70
C ALA A 74 2.11 -12.19 -8.06
N PRO A 75 2.54 -13.20 -8.86
CA PRO A 75 3.08 -14.44 -8.31
C PRO A 75 4.32 -14.27 -7.42
N ASP A 76 5.08 -13.20 -7.65
CA ASP A 76 6.30 -12.83 -6.94
C ASP A 76 6.09 -11.64 -5.98
N VAL A 77 4.85 -11.40 -5.55
CA VAL A 77 4.54 -10.32 -4.60
C VAL A 77 5.27 -10.52 -3.27
N LEU A 78 5.67 -9.41 -2.68
CA LEU A 78 6.20 -9.34 -1.31
C LEU A 78 5.24 -8.53 -0.44
N ILE A 79 4.82 -9.11 0.67
CA ILE A 79 4.03 -8.43 1.70
C ILE A 79 4.94 -8.15 2.89
N MET A 80 5.04 -6.88 3.27
CA MET A 80 5.94 -6.39 4.32
C MET A 80 5.13 -5.75 5.42
N GLU A 81 5.15 -6.35 6.60
CA GLU A 81 4.48 -5.81 7.78
C GLU A 81 5.21 -6.24 9.06
N GLY A 82 5.28 -5.34 10.05
CA GLY A 82 5.79 -5.65 11.38
C GLY A 82 7.26 -6.10 11.45
N GLY A 83 8.04 -5.89 10.39
CA GLY A 83 9.43 -6.33 10.26
C GLY A 83 9.59 -7.69 9.58
N ASP A 84 8.49 -8.33 9.19
CA ASP A 84 8.49 -9.58 8.42
C ASP A 84 8.27 -9.27 6.92
N ILE A 85 8.75 -10.16 6.06
CA ILE A 85 8.55 -10.15 4.60
C ILE A 85 8.01 -11.52 4.22
N GLU A 86 6.87 -11.53 3.53
CA GLU A 86 6.22 -12.76 3.08
C GLU A 86 6.09 -12.82 1.57
N THR A 87 6.33 -14.01 1.03
CA THR A 87 5.96 -14.37 -0.34
C THR A 87 4.45 -14.58 -0.45
N LEU A 88 3.92 -14.68 -1.69
CA LEU A 88 2.51 -14.98 -1.93
C LEU A 88 2.05 -16.27 -1.20
N SER A 89 2.90 -17.30 -1.19
CA SER A 89 2.59 -18.59 -0.55
C SER A 89 2.46 -18.45 0.96
N GLU A 90 3.38 -17.73 1.59
CA GLU A 90 3.39 -17.49 3.04
C GLU A 90 2.22 -16.60 3.45
N TYR A 91 1.99 -15.50 2.74
CA TYR A 91 0.85 -14.61 2.96
C TYR A 91 -0.48 -15.36 2.89
N ARG A 92 -0.69 -16.16 1.82
CA ARG A 92 -1.89 -16.97 1.65
C ARG A 92 -2.11 -17.95 2.80
N SER A 93 -1.03 -18.53 3.33
CA SER A 93 -1.11 -19.58 4.37
C SER A 93 -1.21 -19.02 5.78
N HIS A 94 -0.66 -17.83 6.04
CA HIS A 94 -0.48 -17.34 7.40
C HIS A 94 -1.27 -16.07 7.72
N HIS A 95 -1.29 -15.06 6.82
CA HIS A 95 -1.84 -13.74 7.13
C HIS A 95 -3.17 -13.42 6.44
N LEU A 96 -3.39 -13.85 5.21
CA LEU A 96 -4.56 -13.46 4.42
C LEU A 96 -5.90 -13.63 5.14
N ALA A 97 -6.08 -14.74 5.86
CA ALA A 97 -7.31 -14.97 6.62
C ALA A 97 -7.47 -13.98 7.78
N GLY A 98 -6.36 -13.59 8.40
CA GLY A 98 -6.33 -12.56 9.45
C GLY A 98 -6.67 -11.18 8.93
N ASP A 99 -6.10 -10.80 7.78
CA ASP A 99 -6.35 -9.51 7.12
C ASP A 99 -7.80 -9.37 6.66
N ILE A 100 -8.36 -10.43 6.09
CA ILE A 100 -9.79 -10.50 5.74
C ILE A 100 -10.65 -10.33 7.00
N ALA A 101 -10.33 -11.04 8.07
CA ALA A 101 -11.09 -10.93 9.31
C ALA A 101 -10.99 -9.52 9.91
N TYR A 102 -9.81 -8.90 9.85
CA TYR A 102 -9.59 -7.53 10.29
C TYR A 102 -10.37 -6.53 9.44
N ALA A 103 -10.21 -6.57 8.11
CA ALA A 103 -10.87 -5.64 7.19
C ALA A 103 -12.40 -5.72 7.24
N ARG A 104 -12.97 -6.89 7.49
CA ARG A 104 -14.42 -7.09 7.67
C ARG A 104 -14.93 -6.59 9.02
N ALA A 105 -14.13 -6.70 10.05
CA ALA A 105 -14.55 -6.33 11.41
C ALA A 105 -14.46 -4.82 11.67
N ILE A 106 -13.55 -4.12 11.00
CA ILE A 106 -13.25 -2.74 11.31
C ILE A 106 -13.20 -1.92 10.01
N ALA A 107 -14.15 -1.01 9.87
CA ALA A 107 -14.10 -0.04 8.79
C ALA A 107 -12.95 0.96 9.00
N GLY A 108 -12.05 1.03 8.02
CA GLY A 108 -11.00 2.03 7.96
C GLY A 108 -11.27 3.04 6.84
N VAL A 109 -10.78 4.25 7.02
CA VAL A 109 -10.76 5.27 5.97
C VAL A 109 -9.35 5.32 5.38
N ASN A 110 -9.22 4.88 4.12
CA ASN A 110 -7.98 4.99 3.36
C ASN A 110 -8.01 6.25 2.50
N THR A 111 -6.93 7.01 2.53
CA THR A 111 -6.77 8.23 1.73
C THR A 111 -5.51 8.10 0.89
N VAL A 112 -5.66 8.04 -0.43
CA VAL A 112 -4.54 8.09 -1.37
C VAL A 112 -3.83 9.43 -1.23
N ARG A 113 -2.51 9.41 -1.10
CA ARG A 113 -1.64 10.58 -0.94
C ARG A 113 -0.86 10.90 -2.20
N HIS A 114 -0.25 9.87 -2.79
CA HIS A 114 0.52 10.03 -4.02
C HIS A 114 0.31 8.84 -4.94
N VAL A 115 0.26 9.11 -6.23
CA VAL A 115 0.27 8.11 -7.29
C VAL A 115 1.34 8.52 -8.28
N VAL A 116 2.22 7.61 -8.59
CA VAL A 116 3.24 7.81 -9.63
C VAL A 116 3.18 6.64 -10.59
N VAL A 117 3.14 6.94 -11.88
CA VAL A 117 3.20 5.94 -12.94
C VAL A 117 4.41 6.23 -13.82
N GLN A 118 5.25 5.23 -14.00
CA GLN A 118 6.39 5.27 -14.91
C GLN A 118 6.33 4.07 -15.85
N ARG A 119 5.77 4.27 -17.03
CA ARG A 119 5.53 3.21 -18.03
C ARG A 119 4.65 2.10 -17.44
N ASP A 120 5.21 0.93 -17.25
CA ASP A 120 4.53 -0.28 -16.79
C ASP A 120 4.77 -0.57 -15.30
N VAL A 121 5.24 0.42 -14.54
CA VAL A 121 5.39 0.37 -13.09
C VAL A 121 4.66 1.55 -12.47
N ALA A 122 3.99 1.31 -11.36
CA ALA A 122 3.34 2.36 -10.58
C ALA A 122 3.59 2.14 -9.09
N TRP A 123 3.49 3.22 -8.32
CA TRP A 123 3.36 3.11 -6.88
C TRP A 123 2.29 4.06 -6.36
N VAL A 124 1.54 3.56 -5.40
CA VAL A 124 0.47 4.27 -4.72
C VAL A 124 0.81 4.31 -3.25
N SER A 125 0.86 5.50 -2.67
CA SER A 125 0.95 5.65 -1.21
C SER A 125 -0.35 6.17 -0.64
N SER A 126 -0.75 5.62 0.49
CA SER A 126 -1.95 6.01 1.21
C SER A 126 -1.72 6.11 2.70
N THR A 127 -2.62 6.80 3.38
CA THR A 127 -2.71 6.79 4.84
C THR A 127 -4.07 6.25 5.25
N SER A 128 -4.12 5.60 6.40
CA SER A 128 -5.35 5.07 6.96
C SER A 128 -5.60 5.58 8.37
N ILE A 129 -6.87 5.71 8.71
CA ILE A 129 -7.34 5.91 10.09
C ILE A 129 -8.34 4.80 10.37
N VAL A 130 -8.09 4.08 11.44
CA VAL A 130 -8.94 2.97 11.89
C VAL A 130 -9.35 3.25 13.33
N ASP A 131 -10.65 3.25 13.60
CA ASP A 131 -11.21 3.29 14.94
C ASP A 131 -12.37 2.29 15.02
N GLY A 132 -12.24 1.29 15.87
CA GLY A 132 -13.22 0.22 15.97
C GLY A 132 -12.87 -0.81 17.03
N ARG A 133 -13.53 -1.96 16.97
CA ARG A 133 -13.29 -3.09 17.87
C ARG A 133 -13.07 -4.37 17.07
N LEU A 134 -11.98 -5.05 17.38
CA LEU A 134 -11.72 -6.40 16.89
C LEU A 134 -11.89 -7.35 18.07
N LYS A 135 -12.97 -8.12 18.07
CA LYS A 135 -13.41 -8.90 19.25
C LYS A 135 -13.53 -7.95 20.47
N GLU A 136 -12.93 -8.27 21.58
CA GLU A 136 -12.96 -7.46 22.81
C GLU A 136 -11.96 -6.29 22.81
N ARG A 137 -11.05 -6.22 21.83
CA ARG A 137 -9.98 -5.21 21.80
C ARG A 137 -10.37 -4.01 20.98
N ARG A 138 -10.27 -2.79 21.56
CA ARG A 138 -10.34 -1.54 20.80
C ARG A 138 -9.11 -1.39 19.92
N VAL A 139 -9.33 -1.03 18.67
CA VAL A 139 -8.32 -0.66 17.69
C VAL A 139 -8.50 0.81 17.37
N ASN A 140 -7.48 1.63 17.59
CA ASN A 140 -7.43 3.04 17.23
C ASN A 140 -6.03 3.33 16.71
N THR A 141 -5.87 3.28 15.39
CA THR A 141 -4.56 3.36 14.74
C THR A 141 -4.57 4.34 13.58
N ALA A 142 -3.41 4.92 13.31
CA ALA A 142 -3.10 5.56 12.04
C ALA A 142 -2.03 4.74 11.33
N GLY A 143 -2.18 4.57 10.03
CA GLY A 143 -1.28 3.78 9.21
C GLY A 143 -0.83 4.51 7.97
N ALA A 144 0.24 4.00 7.40
CA ALA A 144 0.70 4.33 6.06
C ALA A 144 0.93 3.04 5.27
N GLU A 145 0.64 3.12 3.99
CA GLU A 145 0.79 2.03 3.04
C GLU A 145 1.57 2.51 1.82
N LEU A 146 2.41 1.65 1.28
CA LEU A 146 3.01 1.79 -0.03
C LEU A 146 2.73 0.52 -0.82
N VAL A 147 2.06 0.66 -1.97
CA VAL A 147 1.82 -0.43 -2.91
C VAL A 147 2.60 -0.16 -4.18
N VAL A 148 3.41 -1.13 -4.61
CA VAL A 148 4.10 -1.13 -5.90
C VAL A 148 3.37 -2.07 -6.84
N LEU A 149 3.08 -1.59 -8.05
CA LEU A 149 2.36 -2.34 -9.08
C LEU A 149 3.20 -2.40 -10.36
N SER A 150 2.95 -3.42 -11.16
CA SER A 150 3.41 -3.46 -12.55
C SER A 150 2.36 -4.11 -13.44
N ARG A 151 2.48 -3.85 -14.74
CA ARG A 151 1.72 -4.53 -15.80
C ARG A 151 2.68 -5.03 -16.88
N GLN A 152 2.26 -5.98 -17.69
CA GLN A 152 3.11 -6.52 -18.76
C GLN A 152 3.21 -5.58 -19.96
N ASN A 153 2.18 -4.81 -20.22
CA ASN A 153 2.08 -3.79 -21.27
C ASN A 153 0.91 -2.85 -20.96
N ALA A 154 0.74 -1.79 -21.75
CA ALA A 154 -0.28 -0.76 -21.52
C ALA A 154 -1.73 -1.27 -21.48
N SER A 155 -2.04 -2.41 -22.08
CA SER A 155 -3.38 -3.02 -22.09
C SER A 155 -3.58 -4.08 -21.01
N ALA A 156 -2.51 -4.47 -20.32
CA ALA A 156 -2.57 -5.51 -19.29
C ALA A 156 -3.04 -4.92 -17.95
N PRO A 157 -3.75 -5.70 -17.12
CA PRO A 157 -4.15 -5.25 -15.79
C PRO A 157 -2.94 -5.02 -14.88
N TRP A 158 -3.05 -4.03 -14.01
CA TRP A 158 -2.09 -3.81 -12.95
C TRP A 158 -2.09 -4.96 -11.94
N ARG A 159 -0.88 -5.40 -11.54
CA ARG A 159 -0.66 -6.43 -10.53
C ARG A 159 0.19 -5.86 -9.41
N ILE A 160 -0.18 -6.13 -8.18
CA ILE A 160 0.56 -5.72 -6.98
C ILE A 160 1.81 -6.59 -6.85
N ARG A 161 2.98 -5.95 -6.79
CA ARG A 161 4.31 -6.57 -6.62
C ARG A 161 4.84 -6.46 -5.21
N ALA A 162 4.49 -5.39 -4.51
CA ALA A 162 4.86 -5.23 -3.12
C ALA A 162 3.80 -4.43 -2.39
N VAL A 163 3.57 -4.79 -1.15
CA VAL A 163 2.79 -4.01 -0.19
C VAL A 163 3.64 -3.82 1.05
N HIS A 164 3.72 -2.60 1.54
CA HIS A 164 4.31 -2.31 2.83
C HIS A 164 3.32 -1.57 3.70
N TRP A 165 2.99 -2.16 4.84
CA TRP A 165 2.15 -1.57 5.87
C TRP A 165 2.96 -1.17 7.09
N SER A 166 2.66 0.01 7.60
CA SER A 166 3.11 0.46 8.90
C SER A 166 1.96 1.12 9.64
N SER A 167 1.91 0.96 10.93
CA SER A 167 0.87 1.58 11.75
C SER A 167 1.37 1.91 13.16
N HIS A 168 0.72 2.88 13.78
CA HIS A 168 0.93 3.20 15.18
C HIS A 168 -0.40 3.45 15.87
N ARG A 169 -0.44 3.22 17.17
CA ARG A 169 -1.60 3.54 18.00
C ARG A 169 -1.75 5.07 18.11
N ARG A 170 -2.95 5.54 17.88
CA ARG A 170 -3.28 6.96 18.11
C ARG A 170 -3.48 7.20 19.61
N ALA A 171 -3.11 8.40 20.05
CA ALA A 171 -3.47 8.86 21.38
C ALA A 171 -5.01 8.90 21.54
N PRO A 172 -5.52 8.67 22.74
CA PRO A 172 -6.95 8.76 23.03
C PRO A 172 -7.46 10.19 22.87
#